data_38180c49697bd2eccfc73287eefd84f8
#
_entry.id   38180c49697bd2eccfc73287eefd84f8
#
_cell.length_a   1.000
_cell.length_b   1.000
_cell.length_c   1.000
_cell.angle_alpha   90.00
_cell.angle_beta   90.00
_cell.angle_gamma   90.00
#
_symmetry.space_group_name_H-M   'P 1'
#
loop_
_entity.id
_entity.type
_entity.pdbx_description
1 polymer ?
#
loop_
_entity_poly.entity_id
_entity_poly.type
_entity_poly.pdbx_seq_one_letter_code
_entity_poly.pdbx_strand_id
1 'polypeptide(L)'
;MALVLHLSQLSSLSHTAPSAPRPHHRRIARAMMDDAAQWQEGQVFALHNNDLLLLFRSDDAVCPLTETLARLFRVDVPDPVGLTTLWSMERDGAAVLQYAQARLLDVPPGPDPVEPNGSAQAIGAIESVIEHSRITDLMQQQTAVMVTPGHAGRLQPLFREITFSVAVLEARIAATGQANADPFLFRHLASRLDSRMLDVIRQDLQVNGPLTAGTRRLGPTLHLNLTLSSILSDRFAHFAATCRAIGARIGVEVPLVEACADPEAFMAARTRLRLAGLALVLDGVSHHALMLTMPMVLEPDLIKLDWSPRLPEAGSAVERAVEALGGDRVVLHRAETEAALSWGLAHGIRRFQGRHVDAMLAAGRIGACAQGSGCSLRQCVERASATGAAGRVGCNNPTLLDAAAPLAGRMRAMA
;
A
#
# COMPACT_ATOMS: atom_id res chain seq x y z
N MET A 1 -4.63 6.78 -32.46
CA MET A 1 -5.83 5.92 -32.42
C MET A 1 -6.56 6.11 -31.10
N ALA A 2 -7.86 5.89 -31.06
CA ALA A 2 -8.68 5.89 -29.85
C ALA A 2 -9.58 4.66 -29.85
N LEU A 3 -9.51 3.85 -28.80
CA LEU A 3 -10.38 2.68 -28.60
C LEU A 3 -11.30 2.95 -27.41
N VAL A 4 -12.60 2.86 -27.61
CA VAL A 4 -13.59 2.94 -26.52
C VAL A 4 -14.15 1.56 -26.23
N LEU A 5 -14.22 1.21 -24.96
CA LEU A 5 -14.94 0.06 -24.44
C LEU A 5 -16.23 0.54 -23.78
N HIS A 6 -17.37 0.20 -24.37
CA HIS A 6 -18.70 0.67 -23.98
C HIS A 6 -19.31 -0.16 -22.84
N LEU A 7 -18.80 0.00 -21.62
CA LEU A 7 -19.33 -0.69 -20.45
C LEU A 7 -20.74 -0.22 -20.05
N SER A 8 -21.10 1.02 -20.38
CA SER A 8 -22.42 1.58 -20.14
C SER A 8 -23.53 0.92 -20.97
N GLN A 9 -23.18 0.32 -22.13
CA GLN A 9 -24.12 -0.32 -23.04
C GLN A 9 -24.30 -1.83 -22.76
N LEU A 10 -23.58 -2.41 -21.81
CA LEU A 10 -23.69 -3.84 -21.51
C LEU A 10 -25.12 -4.27 -21.14
N SER A 11 -25.86 -3.41 -20.43
CA SER A 11 -27.27 -3.67 -20.09
C SER A 11 -28.20 -3.66 -21.29
N SER A 12 -27.90 -2.88 -22.34
CA SER A 12 -28.71 -2.81 -23.58
C SER A 12 -28.35 -3.90 -24.59
N LEU A 13 -27.11 -4.42 -24.51
CA LEU A 13 -26.61 -5.50 -25.35
C LEU A 13 -26.97 -6.90 -24.82
N SER A 14 -27.38 -6.99 -23.56
CA SER A 14 -27.79 -8.24 -22.91
C SER A 14 -29.30 -8.49 -23.11
N HIS A 15 -29.65 -9.54 -23.81
CA HIS A 15 -31.06 -9.95 -24.02
C HIS A 15 -31.67 -10.70 -22.82
N THR A 16 -30.88 -10.97 -21.77
CA THR A 16 -31.29 -11.76 -20.60
C THR A 16 -31.01 -10.99 -19.32
N ALA A 17 -31.93 -10.16 -18.88
CA ALA A 17 -31.94 -9.35 -17.67
C ALA A 17 -30.84 -8.25 -17.61
N PRO A 18 -31.16 -7.02 -17.14
CA PRO A 18 -30.20 -5.94 -17.01
C PRO A 18 -29.24 -6.24 -15.84
N SER A 19 -28.14 -6.88 -16.14
CA SER A 19 -27.08 -7.07 -15.13
C SER A 19 -25.98 -6.05 -15.40
N ALA A 20 -25.70 -5.25 -14.37
CA ALA A 20 -24.51 -4.40 -14.38
C ALA A 20 -23.25 -5.25 -14.60
N PRO A 21 -22.24 -4.75 -15.31
CA PRO A 21 -21.01 -5.50 -15.57
C PRO A 21 -20.39 -5.95 -14.25
N ARG A 22 -19.98 -7.21 -14.17
CA ARG A 22 -19.38 -7.77 -12.96
C ARG A 22 -18.15 -6.94 -12.56
N PRO A 23 -18.02 -6.49 -11.32
CA PRO A 23 -16.94 -5.59 -10.91
C PRO A 23 -15.53 -6.11 -11.21
N HIS A 24 -15.35 -7.44 -11.24
CA HIS A 24 -14.07 -8.05 -11.58
C HIS A 24 -13.78 -8.01 -13.08
N HIS A 25 -14.77 -8.15 -13.98
CA HIS A 25 -14.58 -8.03 -15.43
C HIS A 25 -14.14 -6.62 -15.81
N ARG A 26 -14.72 -5.59 -15.19
CA ARG A 26 -14.32 -4.20 -15.39
C ARG A 26 -12.87 -3.96 -14.96
N ARG A 27 -12.44 -4.51 -13.82
CA ARG A 27 -11.04 -4.39 -13.34
C ARG A 27 -10.07 -5.09 -14.28
N ILE A 28 -10.43 -6.29 -14.78
CA ILE A 28 -9.61 -7.03 -15.75
C ILE A 28 -9.51 -6.26 -17.05
N ALA A 29 -10.64 -5.77 -17.59
CA ALA A 29 -10.65 -4.98 -18.82
C ALA A 29 -9.78 -3.72 -18.71
N ARG A 30 -9.87 -3.01 -17.59
CA ARG A 30 -9.01 -1.86 -17.33
C ARG A 30 -7.54 -2.24 -17.30
N ALA A 31 -7.17 -3.29 -16.58
CA ALA A 31 -5.79 -3.76 -16.51
C ALA A 31 -5.24 -4.13 -17.89
N MET A 32 -6.05 -4.80 -18.73
CA MET A 32 -5.66 -5.14 -20.11
C MET A 32 -5.45 -3.90 -20.98
N MET A 33 -6.31 -2.88 -20.83
CA MET A 33 -6.16 -1.62 -21.55
C MET A 33 -4.96 -0.80 -21.02
N ASP A 34 -4.70 -0.81 -19.71
CA ASP A 34 -3.53 -0.18 -19.10
C ASP A 34 -2.23 -0.86 -19.59
N ASP A 35 -2.20 -2.19 -19.68
CA ASP A 35 -1.08 -2.94 -20.25
C ASP A 35 -0.84 -2.56 -21.72
N ALA A 36 -1.91 -2.51 -22.53
CA ALA A 36 -1.80 -2.10 -23.93
C ALA A 36 -1.31 -0.64 -24.06
N ALA A 37 -1.76 0.25 -23.16
CA ALA A 37 -1.31 1.64 -23.11
C ALA A 37 0.20 1.72 -22.85
N GLN A 38 0.73 0.94 -21.91
CA GLN A 38 2.17 0.91 -21.62
C GLN A 38 3.02 0.48 -22.81
N TRP A 39 2.56 -0.51 -23.56
CA TRP A 39 3.29 -1.00 -24.76
C TRP A 39 3.26 0.00 -25.92
N GLN A 40 2.29 0.89 -25.99
CA GLN A 40 2.05 1.78 -27.13
C GLN A 40 2.16 3.26 -26.80
N GLU A 41 2.82 3.59 -25.69
CA GLU A 41 2.92 4.97 -25.21
C GLU A 41 1.56 5.68 -25.18
N GLY A 42 0.55 4.95 -24.72
CA GLY A 42 -0.85 5.41 -24.67
C GLY A 42 -1.29 5.78 -23.26
N GLN A 43 -2.57 6.14 -23.14
CA GLN A 43 -3.20 6.45 -21.87
C GLN A 43 -4.64 5.98 -21.82
N VAL A 44 -5.07 5.42 -20.68
CA VAL A 44 -6.44 4.99 -20.42
C VAL A 44 -7.18 6.00 -19.56
N PHE A 45 -8.37 6.39 -20.01
CA PHE A 45 -9.28 7.27 -19.31
C PHE A 45 -10.56 6.53 -18.93
N ALA A 46 -11.02 6.70 -17.71
CA ALA A 46 -12.36 6.26 -17.29
C ALA A 46 -13.33 7.44 -17.47
N LEU A 47 -14.41 7.20 -18.21
CA LEU A 47 -15.45 8.19 -18.45
C LEU A 47 -16.55 8.11 -17.37
N HIS A 48 -17.36 9.16 -17.22
CA HIS A 48 -18.40 9.26 -16.17
C HIS A 48 -19.43 8.13 -16.24
N ASN A 49 -19.78 7.68 -17.45
CA ASN A 49 -20.70 6.55 -17.67
C ASN A 49 -20.05 5.17 -17.44
N ASN A 50 -18.86 5.12 -16.88
CA ASN A 50 -18.02 3.94 -16.68
C ASN A 50 -17.39 3.33 -17.94
N ASP A 51 -17.54 3.92 -19.13
CA ASP A 51 -16.81 3.50 -20.31
C ASP A 51 -15.30 3.75 -20.13
N LEU A 52 -14.48 2.96 -20.84
CA LEU A 52 -13.03 3.15 -20.84
C LEU A 52 -12.59 3.61 -22.22
N LEU A 53 -11.78 4.68 -22.25
CA LEU A 53 -11.17 5.23 -23.48
C LEU A 53 -9.66 5.04 -23.41
N LEU A 54 -9.09 4.32 -24.39
CA LEU A 54 -7.65 4.17 -24.57
C LEU A 54 -7.19 5.02 -25.76
N LEU A 55 -6.27 5.95 -25.51
CA LEU A 55 -5.53 6.68 -26.56
C LEU A 55 -4.15 6.05 -26.76
N PHE A 56 -3.74 5.80 -27.99
CA PHE A 56 -2.48 5.12 -28.30
C PHE A 56 -1.99 5.46 -29.72
N ARG A 57 -0.73 5.12 -30.04
CA ARG A 57 -0.07 5.57 -31.27
C ARG A 57 -0.28 4.63 -32.48
N SER A 58 -0.32 3.31 -32.29
CA SER A 58 -0.27 2.34 -33.39
C SER A 58 -1.44 1.39 -33.42
N ASP A 59 -1.81 0.92 -34.62
CA ASP A 59 -2.92 -0.02 -34.88
C ASP A 59 -2.57 -1.49 -34.57
N ASP A 60 -1.29 -1.84 -34.44
CA ASP A 60 -0.83 -3.23 -34.49
C ASP A 60 -1.33 -4.12 -33.35
N ALA A 61 -1.62 -3.54 -32.18
CA ALA A 61 -2.09 -4.30 -31.02
C ALA A 61 -3.62 -4.25 -30.77
N VAL A 62 -4.36 -3.56 -31.60
CA VAL A 62 -5.80 -3.32 -31.37
C VAL A 62 -6.62 -4.57 -31.59
N CYS A 63 -6.35 -5.31 -32.65
CA CYS A 63 -7.11 -6.52 -33.00
C CYS A 63 -7.06 -7.58 -31.88
N PRO A 64 -5.88 -7.94 -31.34
CA PRO A 64 -5.80 -8.87 -30.22
C PRO A 64 -6.48 -8.36 -28.94
N LEU A 65 -6.38 -7.05 -28.65
CA LEU A 65 -7.00 -6.45 -27.48
C LEU A 65 -8.52 -6.48 -27.57
N THR A 66 -9.09 -6.04 -28.69
CA THR A 66 -10.55 -6.05 -28.90
C THR A 66 -11.14 -7.46 -28.86
N GLU A 67 -10.48 -8.44 -29.46
CA GLU A 67 -10.87 -9.84 -29.36
C GLU A 67 -10.84 -10.37 -27.92
N THR A 68 -9.81 -10.01 -27.16
CA THR A 68 -9.67 -10.47 -25.78
C THR A 68 -10.71 -9.81 -24.87
N LEU A 69 -10.98 -8.51 -25.07
CA LEU A 69 -12.08 -7.81 -24.40
C LEU A 69 -13.45 -8.43 -24.75
N ALA A 70 -13.68 -8.73 -26.02
CA ALA A 70 -14.92 -9.40 -26.45
C ALA A 70 -15.08 -10.78 -25.79
N ARG A 71 -14.01 -11.55 -25.66
CA ARG A 71 -14.04 -12.85 -24.95
C ARG A 71 -14.31 -12.68 -23.45
N LEU A 72 -13.75 -11.67 -22.81
CA LEU A 72 -13.97 -11.39 -21.39
C LEU A 72 -15.45 -11.13 -21.09
N PHE A 73 -16.15 -10.41 -21.98
CA PHE A 73 -17.55 -10.05 -21.80
C PHE A 73 -18.54 -10.99 -22.50
N ARG A 74 -18.08 -12.07 -23.15
CA ARG A 74 -18.95 -13.02 -23.88
C ARG A 74 -20.02 -13.66 -23.00
N VAL A 75 -19.77 -13.80 -21.70
CA VAL A 75 -20.76 -14.34 -20.75
C VAL A 75 -21.85 -13.31 -20.46
N ASP A 76 -21.50 -12.02 -20.49
CA ASP A 76 -22.42 -10.92 -20.21
C ASP A 76 -23.14 -10.45 -21.49
N VAL A 77 -22.51 -10.61 -22.67
CA VAL A 77 -23.04 -10.20 -23.99
C VAL A 77 -22.77 -11.31 -25.01
N PRO A 78 -23.83 -12.00 -25.49
CA PRO A 78 -23.70 -13.08 -26.48
C PRO A 78 -23.12 -12.62 -27.82
N ASP A 79 -23.45 -11.40 -28.25
CA ASP A 79 -22.93 -10.77 -29.46
C ASP A 79 -22.18 -9.49 -29.10
N PRO A 80 -20.83 -9.49 -29.11
CA PRO A 80 -20.01 -8.34 -28.72
C PRO A 80 -19.95 -7.23 -29.80
N VAL A 81 -20.73 -7.30 -30.85
CA VAL A 81 -20.82 -6.23 -31.87
C VAL A 81 -21.31 -4.95 -31.19
N GLY A 82 -20.47 -3.89 -31.23
CA GLY A 82 -20.73 -2.62 -30.56
C GLY A 82 -20.17 -2.47 -29.14
N LEU A 83 -19.54 -3.51 -28.60
CA LEU A 83 -18.87 -3.42 -27.30
C LEU A 83 -17.65 -2.47 -27.34
N THR A 84 -16.96 -2.41 -28.48
CA THR A 84 -15.80 -1.55 -28.70
C THR A 84 -15.98 -0.68 -29.94
N THR A 85 -15.48 0.55 -29.89
CA THR A 85 -15.39 1.43 -31.04
C THR A 85 -13.95 1.91 -31.21
N LEU A 86 -13.43 1.78 -32.43
CA LEU A 86 -12.10 2.22 -32.80
C LEU A 86 -12.18 3.46 -33.72
N TRP A 87 -11.47 4.53 -33.36
CA TRP A 87 -11.37 5.74 -34.15
C TRP A 87 -9.91 6.06 -34.51
N SER A 88 -9.74 6.65 -35.69
CA SER A 88 -8.48 7.30 -36.06
C SER A 88 -8.46 8.72 -35.55
N MET A 89 -7.49 9.10 -34.70
CA MET A 89 -7.39 10.48 -34.20
C MET A 89 -7.22 11.50 -35.31
N GLU A 90 -6.60 11.14 -36.44
CA GLU A 90 -6.40 12.02 -37.58
C GLU A 90 -7.70 12.30 -38.33
N ARG A 91 -8.57 11.31 -38.50
CA ARG A 91 -9.83 11.42 -39.25
C ARG A 91 -11.02 11.72 -38.36
N ASP A 92 -11.05 11.10 -37.19
CA ASP A 92 -12.24 11.04 -36.33
C ASP A 92 -12.03 11.81 -35.01
N GLY A 93 -10.97 12.64 -34.90
CA GLY A 93 -10.62 13.35 -33.65
C GLY A 93 -11.76 14.21 -33.12
N ALA A 94 -12.54 14.85 -34.01
CA ALA A 94 -13.73 15.61 -33.60
C ALA A 94 -14.82 14.71 -33.00
N ALA A 95 -15.01 13.51 -33.54
CA ALA A 95 -15.99 12.53 -33.01
C ALA A 95 -15.56 11.98 -31.65
N VAL A 96 -14.27 11.71 -31.46
CA VAL A 96 -13.70 11.30 -30.16
C VAL A 96 -13.91 12.38 -29.11
N LEU A 97 -13.63 13.64 -29.46
CA LEU A 97 -13.81 14.78 -28.54
C LEU A 97 -15.29 14.99 -28.21
N GLN A 98 -16.16 14.94 -29.21
CA GLN A 98 -17.61 15.04 -29.02
C GLN A 98 -18.15 13.91 -28.15
N TYR A 99 -17.69 12.66 -28.37
CA TYR A 99 -18.05 11.53 -27.55
C TYR A 99 -17.62 11.75 -26.09
N ALA A 100 -16.37 12.15 -25.84
CA ALA A 100 -15.86 12.39 -24.50
C ALA A 100 -16.62 13.54 -23.82
N GLN A 101 -16.91 14.63 -24.54
CA GLN A 101 -17.67 15.77 -24.02
C GLN A 101 -19.13 15.40 -23.70
N ALA A 102 -19.80 14.62 -24.56
CA ALA A 102 -21.14 14.13 -24.29
C ALA A 102 -21.20 13.28 -23.02
N ARG A 103 -20.13 12.49 -22.74
CA ARG A 103 -20.05 11.67 -21.53
C ARG A 103 -19.65 12.45 -20.27
N LEU A 104 -19.11 13.65 -20.42
CA LEU A 104 -18.95 14.59 -19.30
C LEU A 104 -20.29 15.23 -18.90
N LEU A 105 -21.21 15.35 -19.85
CA LEU A 105 -22.52 15.99 -19.67
C LEU A 105 -23.65 14.98 -19.38
N ASP A 106 -23.47 13.70 -19.69
CA ASP A 106 -24.42 12.61 -19.38
C ASP A 106 -24.38 12.30 -17.88
N VAL A 107 -24.95 13.16 -17.08
CA VAL A 107 -25.40 12.80 -15.75
C VAL A 107 -26.71 12.02 -15.95
N PRO A 108 -26.82 10.72 -15.63
CA PRO A 108 -28.11 10.04 -15.63
C PRO A 108 -29.04 10.84 -14.70
N PRO A 109 -30.35 11.01 -15.06
CA PRO A 109 -31.30 11.57 -14.13
C PRO A 109 -31.46 10.60 -12.95
N GLY A 110 -30.61 10.80 -11.96
CA GLY A 110 -30.71 10.17 -10.65
C GLY A 110 -31.80 10.91 -9.86
N PRO A 111 -32.34 10.29 -8.80
CA PRO A 111 -33.24 10.99 -7.90
C PRO A 111 -32.52 12.21 -7.35
N ASP A 112 -33.05 13.39 -7.66
CA ASP A 112 -32.63 14.74 -7.34
C ASP A 112 -31.12 15.08 -7.51
N PRO A 113 -30.76 16.20 -8.13
CA PRO A 113 -29.38 16.61 -8.31
C PRO A 113 -28.75 16.77 -6.93
N VAL A 114 -28.01 15.76 -6.51
CA VAL A 114 -26.98 15.96 -5.51
C VAL A 114 -26.00 16.94 -6.17
N GLU A 115 -26.07 18.18 -5.74
CA GLU A 115 -25.26 19.28 -6.24
C GLU A 115 -23.79 18.88 -6.39
N PRO A 116 -23.02 19.44 -7.35
CA PRO A 116 -21.59 19.20 -7.52
C PRO A 116 -20.73 19.62 -6.30
N ASN A 117 -21.36 19.89 -5.20
CA ASN A 117 -20.79 20.14 -3.88
C ASN A 117 -20.10 18.91 -3.26
N GLY A 118 -20.17 17.72 -3.91
CA GLY A 118 -19.64 16.49 -3.34
C GLY A 118 -18.15 16.53 -3.04
N SER A 119 -17.34 17.23 -3.83
CA SER A 119 -15.88 17.22 -3.59
C SER A 119 -15.47 18.12 -2.42
N ALA A 120 -15.99 19.34 -2.32
CA ALA A 120 -15.62 20.25 -1.22
C ALA A 120 -16.24 19.83 0.12
N GLN A 121 -17.50 19.40 0.11
CA GLN A 121 -18.17 18.87 1.30
C GLN A 121 -17.59 17.52 1.72
N ALA A 122 -17.23 16.65 0.75
CA ALA A 122 -16.54 15.40 1.03
C ALA A 122 -15.19 15.64 1.68
N ILE A 123 -14.42 16.58 1.14
CA ILE A 123 -13.12 16.97 1.71
C ILE A 123 -13.32 17.50 3.12
N GLY A 124 -14.26 18.42 3.33
CA GLY A 124 -14.55 18.97 4.65
C GLY A 124 -15.02 17.92 5.67
N ALA A 125 -15.86 16.97 5.26
CA ALA A 125 -16.31 15.89 6.14
C ALA A 125 -15.15 14.93 6.49
N ILE A 126 -14.29 14.60 5.52
CA ILE A 126 -13.12 13.75 5.76
C ILE A 126 -12.09 14.48 6.64
N GLU A 127 -11.84 15.76 6.38
CA GLU A 127 -11.01 16.60 7.23
C GLU A 127 -11.55 16.64 8.67
N SER A 128 -12.85 16.81 8.81
CA SER A 128 -13.52 16.77 10.12
C SER A 128 -13.36 15.40 10.81
N VAL A 129 -13.51 14.29 10.07
CA VAL A 129 -13.23 12.94 10.61
C VAL A 129 -11.80 12.82 11.07
N ILE A 130 -10.84 13.31 10.28
CA ILE A 130 -9.43 13.29 10.65
C ILE A 130 -9.17 14.18 11.86
N GLU A 131 -9.75 15.37 11.93
CA GLU A 131 -9.52 16.32 13.01
C GLU A 131 -10.11 15.85 14.33
N HIS A 132 -11.31 15.27 14.32
CA HIS A 132 -12.01 14.84 15.52
C HIS A 132 -11.72 13.40 15.95
N SER A 133 -11.12 12.59 15.09
CA SER A 133 -10.72 11.22 15.46
C SER A 133 -9.47 11.22 16.33
N ARG A 134 -9.43 10.31 17.31
CA ARG A 134 -8.17 9.97 17.96
C ARG A 134 -7.27 9.30 16.92
N ILE A 135 -6.20 9.98 16.55
CA ILE A 135 -5.30 9.52 15.48
C ILE A 135 -4.74 8.12 15.77
N THR A 136 -4.51 7.79 17.03
CA THR A 136 -4.05 6.47 17.47
C THR A 136 -5.01 5.34 17.11
N ASP A 137 -6.32 5.62 16.99
CA ASP A 137 -7.30 4.62 16.58
C ASP A 137 -7.30 4.37 15.06
N LEU A 138 -6.68 5.27 14.29
CA LEU A 138 -6.46 5.13 12.85
C LEU A 138 -5.10 4.49 12.53
N MET A 139 -4.19 4.46 13.50
CA MET A 139 -2.85 3.95 13.31
C MET A 139 -2.80 2.45 13.61
N GLN A 140 -2.02 1.74 12.83
CA GLN A 140 -1.67 0.34 13.03
C GLN A 140 -0.16 0.20 13.12
N GLN A 141 0.28 -0.86 13.76
CA GLN A 141 1.69 -1.21 13.84
C GLN A 141 1.93 -2.63 13.33
N GLN A 142 3.07 -2.83 12.67
CA GLN A 142 3.56 -4.14 12.28
C GLN A 142 5.01 -4.30 12.71
N THR A 143 5.37 -5.46 13.24
CA THR A 143 6.72 -5.72 13.73
C THR A 143 7.53 -6.48 12.70
N ALA A 144 8.70 -5.95 12.33
CA ALA A 144 9.71 -6.70 11.62
C ALA A 144 10.63 -7.42 12.60
N VAL A 145 11.07 -8.60 12.21
CA VAL A 145 11.93 -9.46 13.02
C VAL A 145 13.21 -9.84 12.31
N MET A 146 14.23 -10.14 13.10
CA MET A 146 15.42 -10.84 12.66
C MET A 146 15.31 -12.32 13.02
N VAL A 147 15.62 -13.18 12.06
CA VAL A 147 15.72 -14.63 12.23
C VAL A 147 17.20 -15.01 12.20
N THR A 148 17.71 -15.62 13.28
CA THR A 148 19.09 -16.08 13.36
C THR A 148 19.14 -17.58 13.03
N PRO A 149 19.84 -18.01 11.97
CA PRO A 149 20.04 -19.43 11.69
C PRO A 149 20.70 -20.15 12.88
N GLY A 150 20.27 -21.38 13.14
CA GLY A 150 20.83 -22.20 14.22
C GLY A 150 20.23 -21.92 15.61
N HIS A 151 19.54 -20.82 15.83
CA HIS A 151 18.75 -20.56 17.03
C HIS A 151 17.27 -20.80 16.71
N ALA A 152 16.93 -22.05 16.40
CA ALA A 152 15.58 -22.46 16.01
C ALA A 152 14.54 -21.83 16.94
N GLY A 153 13.72 -20.95 16.40
CA GLY A 153 12.55 -20.38 17.04
C GLY A 153 12.73 -19.04 17.77
N ARG A 154 13.88 -18.38 17.73
CA ARG A 154 14.02 -17.02 18.29
C ARG A 154 13.79 -15.95 17.24
N LEU A 155 12.63 -15.31 17.31
CA LEU A 155 12.33 -14.08 16.56
C LEU A 155 12.77 -12.89 17.40
N GLN A 156 13.72 -12.13 16.88
CA GLN A 156 14.17 -10.89 17.52
C GLN A 156 13.50 -9.69 16.87
N PRO A 157 12.62 -8.95 17.56
CA PRO A 157 12.05 -7.72 17.04
C PRO A 157 13.14 -6.72 16.64
N LEU A 158 13.06 -6.16 15.44
CA LEU A 158 14.02 -5.19 14.89
C LEU A 158 13.45 -3.78 14.91
N PHE A 159 12.29 -3.61 14.32
CA PHE A 159 11.59 -2.34 14.27
C PHE A 159 10.08 -2.55 14.30
N ARG A 160 9.37 -1.49 14.62
CA ARG A 160 7.92 -1.39 14.46
C ARG A 160 7.61 -0.35 13.41
N GLU A 161 6.91 -0.76 12.39
CA GLU A 161 6.35 0.15 11.41
C GLU A 161 5.00 0.65 11.90
N ILE A 162 4.79 1.96 11.81
CA ILE A 162 3.50 2.61 12.07
C ILE A 162 2.92 3.06 10.73
N THR A 163 1.71 2.60 10.46
CA THR A 163 0.95 2.94 9.26
C THR A 163 -0.45 3.41 9.62
N PHE A 164 -1.15 4.00 8.65
CA PHE A 164 -2.58 4.24 8.79
C PHE A 164 -3.39 3.07 8.22
N SER A 165 -4.43 2.70 8.94
CA SER A 165 -5.37 1.71 8.43
C SER A 165 -6.34 2.37 7.46
N VAL A 166 -6.12 2.14 6.17
CA VAL A 166 -7.04 2.60 5.11
C VAL A 166 -8.43 2.06 5.35
N ALA A 167 -8.57 0.78 5.74
CA ALA A 167 -9.86 0.16 6.01
C ALA A 167 -10.62 0.83 7.16
N VAL A 168 -9.92 1.22 8.24
CA VAL A 168 -10.55 1.94 9.36
C VAL A 168 -10.94 3.35 8.94
N LEU A 169 -10.11 4.02 8.14
CA LEU A 169 -10.41 5.33 7.60
C LEU A 169 -11.62 5.29 6.66
N GLU A 170 -11.64 4.35 5.72
CA GLU A 170 -12.77 4.13 4.80
C GLU A 170 -14.07 3.81 5.55
N ALA A 171 -14.03 2.95 6.56
CA ALA A 171 -15.20 2.63 7.37
C ALA A 171 -15.75 3.87 8.09
N ARG A 172 -14.89 4.77 8.58
CA ARG A 172 -15.31 6.01 9.23
C ARG A 172 -15.87 7.03 8.23
N ILE A 173 -15.26 7.13 7.04
CA ILE A 173 -15.76 7.97 5.95
C ILE A 173 -17.12 7.45 5.47
N ALA A 174 -17.26 6.13 5.27
CA ALA A 174 -18.52 5.52 4.86
C ALA A 174 -19.63 5.76 5.89
N ALA A 175 -19.32 5.81 7.19
CA ALA A 175 -20.26 6.14 8.24
C ALA A 175 -20.79 7.59 8.14
N THR A 176 -20.11 8.49 7.41
CA THR A 176 -20.59 9.87 7.13
C THR A 176 -21.46 9.95 5.86
N GLY A 177 -21.74 8.81 5.21
CA GLY A 177 -22.59 8.76 4.01
C GLY A 177 -21.86 9.05 2.69
N GLN A 178 -20.53 9.16 2.69
CA GLN A 178 -19.74 9.49 1.53
C GLN A 178 -18.90 8.29 1.06
N ALA A 179 -19.38 7.59 0.02
CA ALA A 179 -18.87 6.27 -0.38
C ALA A 179 -17.72 6.26 -1.41
N ASN A 180 -17.32 7.40 -1.97
CA ASN A 180 -16.33 7.45 -3.05
C ASN A 180 -15.16 8.39 -2.72
N ALA A 181 -14.08 7.84 -2.18
CA ALA A 181 -12.84 8.59 -2.03
C ALA A 181 -12.08 8.61 -3.37
N ASP A 182 -11.89 9.81 -3.93
CA ASP A 182 -11.03 10.05 -5.08
C ASP A 182 -9.56 9.76 -4.71
N PRO A 183 -8.75 9.10 -5.57
CA PRO A 183 -7.32 8.89 -5.36
C PRO A 183 -6.51 10.17 -5.11
N PHE A 184 -6.91 11.30 -5.69
CA PHE A 184 -6.31 12.61 -5.41
C PHE A 184 -6.59 13.09 -3.99
N LEU A 185 -7.83 12.90 -3.54
CA LEU A 185 -8.23 13.17 -2.18
C LEU A 185 -7.41 12.34 -1.19
N PHE A 186 -7.19 11.06 -1.50
CA PHE A 186 -6.39 10.18 -0.65
C PHE A 186 -4.94 10.69 -0.49
N ARG A 187 -4.32 11.20 -1.54
CA ARG A 187 -2.96 11.77 -1.47
C ARG A 187 -2.90 13.03 -0.61
N HIS A 188 -3.89 13.90 -0.73
CA HIS A 188 -4.00 15.10 0.13
C HIS A 188 -4.20 14.72 1.60
N LEU A 189 -5.05 13.72 1.86
CA LEU A 189 -5.31 13.19 3.19
C LEU A 189 -4.08 12.49 3.79
N ALA A 190 -3.29 11.78 2.98
CA ALA A 190 -2.06 11.14 3.44
C ALA A 190 -1.09 12.18 4.05
N SER A 191 -0.87 13.30 3.38
CA SER A 191 -0.01 14.37 3.92
C SER A 191 -0.53 14.96 5.24
N ARG A 192 -1.86 15.10 5.41
CA ARG A 192 -2.45 15.57 6.66
C ARG A 192 -2.36 14.52 7.77
N LEU A 193 -2.59 13.25 7.43
CA LEU A 193 -2.42 12.14 8.36
C LEU A 193 -0.96 12.03 8.81
N ASP A 194 -0.01 12.11 7.89
CA ASP A 194 1.43 12.14 8.19
C ASP A 194 1.75 13.26 9.19
N SER A 195 1.24 14.47 8.91
CA SER A 195 1.44 15.62 9.79
C SER A 195 0.95 15.39 11.20
N ARG A 196 -0.24 14.80 11.36
CA ARG A 196 -0.80 14.47 12.68
C ARG A 196 -0.04 13.32 13.35
N MET A 197 0.36 12.31 12.59
CA MET A 197 1.18 11.21 13.10
C MET A 197 2.50 11.73 13.67
N LEU A 198 3.18 12.61 12.93
CA LEU A 198 4.41 13.24 13.37
C LEU A 198 4.23 13.99 14.70
N ASP A 199 3.13 14.75 14.85
CA ASP A 199 2.85 15.47 16.10
C ASP A 199 2.61 14.53 17.28
N VAL A 200 1.80 13.49 17.09
CA VAL A 200 1.48 12.51 18.14
C VAL A 200 2.74 11.74 18.56
N ILE A 201 3.50 11.24 17.58
CA ILE A 201 4.72 10.51 17.90
C ILE A 201 5.76 11.43 18.55
N ARG A 202 5.90 12.66 18.06
CA ARG A 202 6.79 13.66 18.67
C ARG A 202 6.42 13.91 20.14
N GLN A 203 5.12 14.09 20.41
CA GLN A 203 4.64 14.30 21.77
C GLN A 203 4.88 13.07 22.66
N ASP A 204 4.60 11.87 22.15
CA ASP A 204 4.86 10.62 22.85
C ASP A 204 6.34 10.44 23.18
N LEU A 205 7.21 10.71 22.22
CA LEU A 205 8.66 10.69 22.41
C LEU A 205 9.14 11.69 23.47
N GLN A 206 8.54 12.87 23.54
CA GLN A 206 8.88 13.89 24.54
C GLN A 206 8.44 13.48 25.96
N VAL A 207 7.27 12.85 26.08
CA VAL A 207 6.70 12.46 27.39
C VAL A 207 7.32 11.16 27.90
N ASN A 208 7.43 10.15 27.04
CA ASN A 208 7.80 8.80 27.43
C ASN A 208 9.27 8.47 27.14
N GLY A 209 10.00 9.39 26.50
CA GLY A 209 11.33 9.14 25.98
C GLY A 209 11.32 8.23 24.74
N PRO A 210 12.48 7.83 24.22
CA PRO A 210 12.55 6.92 23.10
C PRO A 210 11.77 5.66 23.48
N LEU A 211 10.83 5.23 22.62
CA LEU A 211 9.79 4.18 22.79
C LEU A 211 10.28 2.82 23.32
N THR A 212 11.07 2.85 24.35
CA THR A 212 11.77 1.74 24.96
C THR A 212 11.58 1.71 26.46
N ALA A 213 10.42 2.18 26.93
CA ALA A 213 10.07 2.08 28.35
C ALA A 213 10.05 0.61 28.80
N GLY A 214 11.18 0.07 29.13
CA GLY A 214 11.36 -1.30 29.61
C GLY A 214 12.67 -1.94 29.21
N THR A 215 13.30 -1.53 28.10
CA THR A 215 14.58 -2.08 27.67
C THR A 215 15.47 -0.98 27.07
N ARG A 216 16.07 -0.23 27.92
CA ARG A 216 17.00 0.89 27.61
C ARG A 216 18.19 0.56 26.69
N ARG A 217 18.32 -0.65 26.18
CA ARG A 217 19.49 -1.04 25.38
C ARG A 217 19.22 -1.53 23.95
N LEU A 218 18.03 -2.05 23.58
CA LEU A 218 17.79 -2.63 22.26
C LEU A 218 16.29 -2.63 21.89
N GLY A 219 15.53 -1.57 22.19
CA GLY A 219 14.16 -1.46 21.71
C GLY A 219 14.12 -1.41 20.17
N PRO A 220 13.07 -1.93 19.55
CA PRO A 220 12.94 -1.88 18.11
C PRO A 220 12.95 -0.41 17.65
N THR A 221 13.65 -0.14 16.55
CA THR A 221 13.57 1.13 15.84
C THR A 221 12.13 1.37 15.40
N LEU A 222 11.67 2.61 15.43
CA LEU A 222 10.37 2.97 14.90
C LEU A 222 10.51 3.30 13.42
N HIS A 223 9.64 2.74 12.58
CA HIS A 223 9.54 3.07 11.15
C HIS A 223 8.24 3.80 10.87
N LEU A 224 8.30 4.84 10.04
CA LEU A 224 7.18 5.68 9.67
C LEU A 224 7.08 5.77 8.15
N ASN A 225 5.91 5.47 7.61
CA ASN A 225 5.61 5.74 6.21
C ASN A 225 5.29 7.23 6.04
N LEU A 226 6.06 7.93 5.23
CA LEU A 226 5.90 9.36 4.98
C LEU A 226 6.01 9.68 3.49
N THR A 227 5.19 10.61 3.03
CA THR A 227 5.31 11.19 1.70
C THR A 227 6.54 12.11 1.62
N LEU A 228 7.08 12.31 0.40
CA LEU A 228 8.20 13.24 0.19
C LEU A 228 7.85 14.65 0.65
N SER A 229 6.62 15.10 0.38
CA SER A 229 6.13 16.41 0.81
C SER A 229 6.13 16.54 2.34
N SER A 230 5.74 15.50 3.05
CA SER A 230 5.76 15.46 4.51
C SER A 230 7.18 15.55 5.07
N ILE A 231 8.14 14.82 4.47
CA ILE A 231 9.56 14.87 4.87
C ILE A 231 10.15 16.26 4.63
N LEU A 232 9.73 16.95 3.57
CA LEU A 232 10.22 18.29 3.23
C LEU A 232 9.54 19.43 4.01
N SER A 233 8.52 19.11 4.82
CA SER A 233 7.79 20.10 5.62
C SER A 233 8.59 20.61 6.84
N ASP A 234 8.20 21.78 7.37
CA ASP A 234 8.73 22.31 8.61
C ASP A 234 8.34 21.46 9.82
N ARG A 235 7.17 20.82 9.76
CA ARG A 235 6.68 19.92 10.81
C ARG A 235 7.61 18.72 11.00
N PHE A 236 8.08 18.16 9.88
CA PHE A 236 9.11 17.12 9.93
C PHE A 236 10.45 17.63 10.50
N ALA A 237 10.84 18.86 10.19
CA ALA A 237 12.05 19.45 10.76
C ALA A 237 11.99 19.52 12.30
N HIS A 238 10.85 19.93 12.87
CA HIS A 238 10.63 19.93 14.32
C HIS A 238 10.63 18.50 14.91
N PHE A 239 10.00 17.54 14.24
CA PHE A 239 10.03 16.13 14.62
C PHE A 239 11.46 15.59 14.64
N ALA A 240 12.23 15.81 13.57
CA ALA A 240 13.61 15.37 13.44
C ALA A 240 14.52 15.98 14.51
N ALA A 241 14.32 17.26 14.84
CA ALA A 241 15.04 17.93 15.93
C ALA A 241 14.75 17.26 17.30
N THR A 242 13.47 16.93 17.55
CA THR A 242 13.10 16.18 18.76
C THR A 242 13.76 14.81 18.80
N CYS A 243 13.70 14.04 17.71
CA CYS A 243 14.33 12.72 17.62
C CYS A 243 15.83 12.78 17.94
N ARG A 244 16.52 13.79 17.38
CA ARG A 244 17.95 14.00 17.64
C ARG A 244 18.22 14.32 19.10
N ALA A 245 17.42 15.20 19.69
CA ALA A 245 17.61 15.63 21.10
C ALA A 245 17.50 14.48 22.10
N ILE A 246 16.62 13.50 21.83
CA ILE A 246 16.38 12.35 22.71
C ILE A 246 17.10 11.07 22.25
N GLY A 247 17.85 11.11 21.14
CA GLY A 247 18.52 9.94 20.58
C GLY A 247 17.58 8.85 20.05
N ALA A 248 16.38 9.24 19.57
CA ALA A 248 15.44 8.29 19.03
C ALA A 248 15.91 7.73 17.68
N ARG A 249 15.79 6.42 17.50
CA ARG A 249 16.13 5.72 16.26
C ARG A 249 14.89 5.56 15.42
N ILE A 250 14.84 6.28 14.30
CA ILE A 250 13.69 6.29 13.38
C ILE A 250 14.14 5.91 11.99
N GLY A 251 13.40 5.00 11.33
CA GLY A 251 13.45 4.76 9.91
C GLY A 251 12.28 5.48 9.23
N VAL A 252 12.54 6.14 8.12
CA VAL A 252 11.51 6.78 7.30
C VAL A 252 11.38 5.98 6.02
N GLU A 253 10.19 5.46 5.80
CA GLU A 253 9.85 4.64 4.66
C GLU A 253 9.24 5.50 3.56
N VAL A 254 9.85 5.44 2.38
CA VAL A 254 9.41 6.15 1.18
C VAL A 254 9.09 5.12 0.11
N PRO A 255 7.88 5.14 -0.49
CA PRO A 255 7.56 4.25 -1.59
C PRO A 255 8.49 4.47 -2.79
N LEU A 256 9.00 3.39 -3.37
CA LEU A 256 9.88 3.47 -4.54
C LEU A 256 9.20 4.22 -5.70
N VAL A 257 7.90 4.02 -5.89
CA VAL A 257 7.14 4.72 -6.94
C VAL A 257 7.16 6.23 -6.75
N GLU A 258 7.11 6.72 -5.51
CA GLU A 258 7.17 8.15 -5.21
C GLU A 258 8.59 8.70 -5.44
N ALA A 259 9.63 7.95 -5.05
CA ALA A 259 11.02 8.29 -5.32
C ALA A 259 11.33 8.39 -6.82
N CYS A 260 10.72 7.53 -7.63
CA CYS A 260 10.87 7.55 -9.09
C CYS A 260 10.02 8.66 -9.76
N ALA A 261 8.86 8.99 -9.19
CA ALA A 261 7.96 10.02 -9.73
C ALA A 261 8.51 11.44 -9.55
N ASP A 262 9.25 11.69 -8.47
CA ASP A 262 9.88 12.98 -8.17
C ASP A 262 11.30 12.78 -7.62
N PRO A 263 12.28 12.54 -8.50
CA PRO A 263 13.66 12.30 -8.07
C PRO A 263 14.31 13.50 -7.39
N GLU A 264 13.92 14.72 -7.73
CA GLU A 264 14.48 15.96 -7.14
C GLU A 264 14.01 16.08 -5.67
N ALA A 265 12.71 15.97 -5.43
CA ALA A 265 12.15 15.95 -4.08
C ALA A 265 12.72 14.79 -3.25
N PHE A 266 12.92 13.60 -3.87
CA PHE A 266 13.54 12.47 -3.20
C PHE A 266 14.97 12.76 -2.77
N MET A 267 15.80 13.36 -3.61
CA MET A 267 17.19 13.72 -3.29
C MET A 267 17.24 14.75 -2.16
N ALA A 268 16.33 15.71 -2.16
CA ALA A 268 16.20 16.69 -1.08
C ALA A 268 15.77 16.03 0.24
N ALA A 269 14.76 15.14 0.19
CA ALA A 269 14.30 14.37 1.36
C ALA A 269 15.41 13.48 1.93
N ARG A 270 16.13 12.75 1.07
CA ARG A 270 17.28 11.93 1.46
C ARG A 270 18.34 12.75 2.19
N THR A 271 18.68 13.92 1.65
CA THR A 271 19.64 14.83 2.27
C THR A 271 19.17 15.28 3.65
N ARG A 272 17.89 15.63 3.77
CA ARG A 272 17.28 16.02 5.06
C ARG A 272 17.33 14.90 6.09
N LEU A 273 17.00 13.66 5.69
CA LEU A 273 17.07 12.49 6.56
C LEU A 273 18.49 12.22 7.06
N ARG A 274 19.47 12.26 6.17
CA ARG A 274 20.89 12.10 6.53
C ARG A 274 21.36 13.15 7.52
N LEU A 275 21.04 14.42 7.28
CA LEU A 275 21.37 15.52 8.20
C LEU A 275 20.69 15.37 9.56
N ALA A 276 19.52 14.75 9.59
CA ALA A 276 18.80 14.45 10.82
C ALA A 276 19.30 13.19 11.56
N GLY A 277 20.14 12.37 10.92
CA GLY A 277 20.59 11.08 11.45
C GLY A 277 19.50 10.02 11.48
N LEU A 278 18.52 10.14 10.56
CA LEU A 278 17.40 9.22 10.40
C LEU A 278 17.64 8.30 9.21
N ALA A 279 17.21 7.04 9.33
CA ALA A 279 17.41 6.06 8.27
C ALA A 279 16.40 6.23 7.15
N LEU A 280 16.85 6.12 5.90
CA LEU A 280 16.01 6.05 4.70
C LEU A 280 15.72 4.60 4.35
N VAL A 281 14.45 4.26 4.21
CA VAL A 281 13.99 2.93 3.79
C VAL A 281 13.20 3.06 2.50
N LEU A 282 13.56 2.30 1.48
CA LEU A 282 12.75 2.19 0.26
C LEU A 282 11.72 1.09 0.46
N ASP A 283 10.44 1.45 0.32
CA ASP A 283 9.31 0.54 0.44
C ASP A 283 8.69 0.19 -0.93
N GLY A 284 8.00 -0.97 -0.99
CA GLY A 284 7.30 -1.43 -2.18
C GLY A 284 8.21 -1.84 -3.34
N VAL A 285 9.39 -2.35 -3.05
CA VAL A 285 10.33 -2.83 -4.07
C VAL A 285 9.93 -4.23 -4.50
N SER A 286 9.28 -4.37 -5.67
CA SER A 286 9.01 -5.67 -6.29
C SER A 286 10.26 -6.25 -6.93
N HIS A 287 10.24 -7.55 -7.27
CA HIS A 287 11.35 -8.17 -8.01
C HIS A 287 11.59 -7.53 -9.38
N HIS A 288 10.54 -7.05 -10.05
CA HIS A 288 10.66 -6.28 -11.29
C HIS A 288 11.35 -4.94 -11.06
N ALA A 289 10.90 -4.21 -10.04
CA ALA A 289 11.49 -2.93 -9.68
C ALA A 289 12.96 -3.07 -9.27
N LEU A 290 13.29 -4.14 -8.54
CA LEU A 290 14.67 -4.46 -8.16
C LEU A 290 15.59 -4.60 -9.38
N MET A 291 15.08 -5.17 -10.46
CA MET A 291 15.83 -5.39 -11.69
C MET A 291 15.96 -4.12 -12.56
N LEU A 292 14.93 -3.26 -12.55
CA LEU A 292 14.85 -2.12 -13.46
C LEU A 292 15.44 -0.85 -12.87
N THR A 293 15.23 -0.59 -11.58
CA THR A 293 15.54 0.71 -10.97
C THR A 293 16.88 0.76 -10.26
N MET A 294 17.57 -0.39 -10.14
CA MET A 294 18.83 -0.48 -9.37
C MET A 294 18.73 0.33 -8.05
N PRO A 295 17.91 -0.08 -7.08
CA PRO A 295 17.59 0.72 -5.91
C PRO A 295 18.81 1.23 -5.13
N MET A 296 19.98 0.63 -5.38
CA MET A 296 21.26 1.08 -4.81
C MET A 296 21.65 2.49 -5.22
N VAL A 297 21.27 2.93 -6.42
CA VAL A 297 21.54 4.30 -6.90
C VAL A 297 20.83 5.35 -6.04
N LEU A 298 19.71 4.97 -5.44
CA LEU A 298 18.97 5.83 -4.51
C LEU A 298 19.61 5.89 -3.11
N GLU A 299 20.62 5.03 -2.85
CA GLU A 299 21.40 4.97 -1.59
C GLU A 299 20.54 4.90 -0.31
N PRO A 300 19.56 3.99 -0.23
CA PRO A 300 18.80 3.78 1.00
C PRO A 300 19.64 3.05 2.05
N ASP A 301 19.25 3.18 3.31
CA ASP A 301 19.82 2.37 4.40
C ASP A 301 19.26 0.95 4.40
N LEU A 302 17.96 0.81 4.09
CA LEU A 302 17.25 -0.46 3.97
C LEU A 302 16.34 -0.47 2.74
N ILE A 303 16.06 -1.67 2.24
CA ILE A 303 15.11 -1.92 1.15
C ILE A 303 14.08 -2.95 1.64
N LYS A 304 12.80 -2.66 1.48
CA LYS A 304 11.73 -3.61 1.66
C LYS A 304 11.41 -4.29 0.32
N LEU A 305 11.86 -5.52 0.17
CA LEU A 305 11.59 -6.35 -1.00
C LEU A 305 10.29 -7.10 -0.79
N ASP A 306 9.30 -6.82 -1.63
CA ASP A 306 8.00 -7.48 -1.55
C ASP A 306 8.10 -8.95 -1.95
N TRP A 307 7.71 -9.83 -1.05
CA TRP A 307 7.56 -11.24 -1.37
C TRP A 307 6.39 -11.45 -2.32
N SER A 308 6.62 -12.29 -3.31
CA SER A 308 5.57 -12.90 -4.12
C SER A 308 5.96 -14.33 -4.47
N PRO A 309 5.00 -15.24 -4.75
CA PRO A 309 5.32 -16.59 -5.19
C PRO A 309 6.17 -16.66 -6.47
N ARG A 310 6.18 -15.57 -7.26
CA ARG A 310 6.99 -15.44 -8.48
C ARG A 310 8.44 -15.03 -8.20
N LEU A 311 8.76 -14.60 -7.00
CA LEU A 311 10.11 -14.18 -6.64
C LEU A 311 11.15 -15.30 -6.85
N PRO A 312 10.92 -16.57 -6.43
CA PRO A 312 11.79 -17.68 -6.75
C PRO A 312 11.89 -18.00 -8.25
N GLU A 313 10.82 -17.74 -9.01
CA GLU A 313 10.77 -18.00 -10.45
C GLU A 313 11.56 -16.96 -11.26
N ALA A 314 11.86 -15.79 -10.70
CA ALA A 314 12.59 -14.71 -11.35
C ALA A 314 14.08 -15.04 -11.57
N GLY A 315 14.56 -16.16 -11.01
CA GLY A 315 15.84 -16.77 -11.30
C GLY A 315 17.05 -16.02 -10.77
N SER A 316 18.23 -16.42 -11.24
CA SER A 316 19.54 -15.97 -10.75
C SER A 316 19.80 -14.46 -10.83
N ALA A 317 19.01 -13.72 -11.59
CA ALA A 317 19.18 -12.26 -11.68
C ALA A 317 18.74 -11.55 -10.40
N VAL A 318 17.58 -11.96 -9.83
CA VAL A 318 17.11 -11.44 -8.54
C VAL A 318 18.02 -11.87 -7.41
N GLU A 319 18.49 -13.11 -7.44
CA GLU A 319 19.44 -13.64 -6.46
C GLU A 319 20.73 -12.81 -6.42
N ARG A 320 21.33 -12.55 -7.60
CA ARG A 320 22.51 -11.66 -7.71
C ARG A 320 22.22 -10.23 -7.24
N ALA A 321 21.03 -9.71 -7.52
CA ALA A 321 20.65 -8.37 -7.07
C ALA A 321 20.56 -8.32 -5.53
N VAL A 322 19.96 -9.32 -4.90
CA VAL A 322 19.88 -9.44 -3.44
C VAL A 322 21.27 -9.61 -2.83
N GLU A 323 22.13 -10.42 -3.44
CA GLU A 323 23.52 -10.61 -3.01
C GLU A 323 24.33 -9.31 -3.10
N ALA A 324 24.19 -8.57 -4.22
CA ALA A 324 24.85 -7.28 -4.42
C ALA A 324 24.35 -6.20 -3.43
N LEU A 325 23.09 -6.24 -3.04
CA LEU A 325 22.52 -5.37 -2.00
C LEU A 325 23.10 -5.69 -0.61
N GLY A 326 23.42 -6.94 -0.37
CA GLY A 326 23.72 -7.50 0.93
C GLY A 326 22.44 -7.80 1.74
N GLY A 327 22.28 -9.05 2.14
CA GLY A 327 21.08 -9.53 2.86
C GLY A 327 20.75 -8.74 4.14
N ASP A 328 21.75 -8.09 4.74
CA ASP A 328 21.55 -7.23 5.91
C ASP A 328 20.89 -5.89 5.63
N ARG A 329 20.80 -5.50 4.37
CA ARG A 329 20.10 -4.28 3.93
C ARG A 329 18.72 -4.55 3.34
N VAL A 330 18.33 -5.81 3.27
CA VAL A 330 17.04 -6.24 2.72
C VAL A 330 16.13 -6.71 3.85
N VAL A 331 14.91 -6.20 3.86
CA VAL A 331 13.78 -6.71 4.64
C VAL A 331 12.85 -7.42 3.67
N LEU A 332 12.64 -8.71 3.82
CA LEU A 332 11.65 -9.42 3.03
C LEU A 332 10.26 -9.08 3.59
N HIS A 333 9.58 -8.21 2.88
CA HIS A 333 8.26 -7.69 3.22
C HIS A 333 7.16 -8.58 2.64
N ARG A 334 5.94 -8.50 3.17
CA ARG A 334 4.83 -9.38 2.81
C ARG A 334 5.15 -10.87 2.95
N ALA A 335 6.00 -11.22 3.93
CA ALA A 335 6.28 -12.61 4.25
C ALA A 335 5.00 -13.27 4.81
N GLU A 336 4.15 -13.78 3.91
CA GLU A 336 2.83 -14.32 4.24
C GLU A 336 2.84 -15.83 4.48
N THR A 337 3.93 -16.50 4.12
CA THR A 337 4.06 -17.95 4.20
C THR A 337 5.45 -18.36 4.70
N GLU A 338 5.57 -19.61 5.15
CA GLU A 338 6.86 -20.20 5.50
C GLU A 338 7.85 -20.27 4.32
N ALA A 339 7.32 -20.41 3.08
CA ALA A 339 8.13 -20.38 1.87
C ALA A 339 8.88 -19.05 1.71
N ALA A 340 8.28 -17.94 2.11
CA ALA A 340 8.95 -16.63 2.11
C ALA A 340 10.17 -16.61 3.05
N LEU A 341 10.01 -17.16 4.26
CA LEU A 341 11.12 -17.21 5.22
C LEU A 341 12.22 -18.14 4.72
N SER A 342 11.86 -19.32 4.24
CA SER A 342 12.81 -20.32 3.71
C SER A 342 13.62 -19.75 2.54
N TRP A 343 12.95 -19.10 1.58
CA TRP A 343 13.62 -18.47 0.45
C TRP A 343 14.54 -17.34 0.90
N GLY A 344 14.07 -16.45 1.75
CA GLY A 344 14.87 -15.33 2.24
C GLY A 344 16.12 -15.80 2.97
N LEU A 345 15.99 -16.79 3.86
CA LEU A 345 17.13 -17.36 4.59
C LEU A 345 18.15 -18.04 3.66
N ALA A 346 17.69 -18.74 2.62
CA ALA A 346 18.54 -19.35 1.61
C ALA A 346 19.39 -18.31 0.82
N HIS A 347 18.86 -17.08 0.68
CA HIS A 347 19.53 -15.97 -0.03
C HIS A 347 20.16 -14.94 0.92
N GLY A 348 20.42 -15.33 2.18
CA GLY A 348 21.14 -14.49 3.16
C GLY A 348 20.28 -13.37 3.77
N ILE A 349 19.00 -13.25 3.44
CA ILE A 349 18.09 -12.30 4.07
C ILE A 349 17.70 -12.83 5.44
N ARG A 350 17.85 -12.00 6.46
CA ARG A 350 17.52 -12.36 7.85
C ARG A 350 16.42 -11.48 8.46
N ARG A 351 15.97 -10.48 7.75
CA ARG A 351 14.95 -9.52 8.19
C ARG A 351 13.64 -9.78 7.49
N PHE A 352 12.57 -9.98 8.25
CA PHE A 352 11.27 -10.38 7.74
C PHE A 352 10.16 -9.57 8.36
N GLN A 353 9.16 -9.23 7.55
CA GLN A 353 7.95 -8.55 7.96
C GLN A 353 6.76 -9.09 7.14
N GLY A 354 5.60 -9.33 7.78
CA GLY A 354 4.42 -9.81 7.09
C GLY A 354 3.53 -10.67 7.98
N ARG A 355 2.41 -11.11 7.43
CA ARG A 355 1.36 -11.83 8.20
C ARG A 355 1.85 -13.12 8.84
N HIS A 356 2.75 -13.85 8.20
CA HIS A 356 3.30 -15.07 8.79
C HIS A 356 4.15 -14.75 10.03
N VAL A 357 4.95 -13.68 9.96
CA VAL A 357 5.72 -13.16 11.10
C VAL A 357 4.79 -12.72 12.24
N ASP A 358 3.71 -11.99 11.91
CA ASP A 358 2.72 -11.57 12.91
C ASP A 358 2.07 -12.77 13.62
N ALA A 359 1.74 -13.82 12.86
CA ALA A 359 1.19 -15.06 13.38
C ALA A 359 2.19 -15.78 14.32
N MET A 360 3.47 -15.85 13.93
CA MET A 360 4.50 -16.45 14.79
C MET A 360 4.70 -15.66 16.09
N LEU A 361 4.72 -14.32 16.01
CA LEU A 361 4.81 -13.45 17.19
C LEU A 361 3.57 -13.59 18.09
N ALA A 362 2.38 -13.70 17.51
CA ALA A 362 1.14 -13.91 18.27
C ALA A 362 1.12 -15.27 18.95
N ALA A 363 1.57 -16.33 18.28
CA ALA A 363 1.69 -17.66 18.88
C ALA A 363 2.63 -17.64 20.10
N GLY A 364 3.78 -16.95 19.98
CA GLY A 364 4.70 -16.76 21.09
C GLY A 364 4.08 -15.97 22.26
N ARG A 365 3.31 -14.89 21.95
CA ARG A 365 2.60 -14.10 22.97
C ARG A 365 1.53 -14.91 23.67
N ILE A 366 0.73 -15.71 22.93
CA ILE A 366 -0.29 -16.60 23.50
C ILE A 366 0.36 -17.62 24.42
N GLY A 367 1.48 -18.23 24.01
CA GLY A 367 2.22 -19.18 24.84
C GLY A 367 2.81 -18.58 26.12
N ALA A 368 3.16 -17.30 26.10
CA ALA A 368 3.69 -16.56 27.26
C ALA A 368 2.59 -15.91 28.12
N CYS A 369 1.35 -15.83 27.63
CA CYS A 369 0.25 -15.16 28.30
C CYS A 369 -0.47 -16.14 29.24
N ALA A 370 -0.58 -15.80 30.53
CA ALA A 370 -1.30 -16.62 31.53
C ALA A 370 -2.79 -16.87 31.14
N GLN A 371 -3.35 -15.98 30.31
CA GLN A 371 -4.75 -16.08 29.83
C GLN A 371 -4.81 -16.39 28.33
N GLY A 372 -3.72 -16.91 27.77
CA GLY A 372 -3.58 -17.16 26.32
C GLY A 372 -4.59 -18.16 25.77
N SER A 373 -5.06 -19.13 26.59
CA SER A 373 -6.06 -20.12 26.20
C SER A 373 -7.42 -19.52 25.81
N GLY A 374 -7.73 -18.29 26.24
CA GLY A 374 -8.96 -17.58 25.90
C GLY A 374 -8.87 -16.74 24.60
N CYS A 375 -7.72 -16.75 23.92
CA CYS A 375 -7.49 -15.95 22.71
C CYS A 375 -7.24 -16.82 21.48
N SER A 376 -7.87 -16.48 20.35
CA SER A 376 -7.44 -17.01 19.06
C SER A 376 -6.18 -16.32 18.57
N LEU A 377 -5.43 -16.97 17.67
CA LEU A 377 -4.26 -16.40 17.02
C LEU A 377 -4.59 -15.08 16.31
N ARG A 378 -5.70 -15.07 15.57
CA ARG A 378 -6.19 -13.90 14.85
C ARG A 378 -6.47 -12.72 15.79
N GLN A 379 -7.18 -12.95 16.89
CA GLN A 379 -7.46 -11.90 17.89
C GLN A 379 -6.17 -11.31 18.48
N CYS A 380 -5.17 -12.17 18.75
CA CYS A 380 -3.89 -11.69 19.27
C CYS A 380 -3.13 -10.84 18.24
N VAL A 381 -3.14 -11.24 16.94
CA VAL A 381 -2.57 -10.46 15.84
C VAL A 381 -3.27 -9.10 15.72
N GLU A 382 -4.61 -9.10 15.61
CA GLU A 382 -5.40 -7.87 15.45
C GLU A 382 -5.19 -6.89 16.61
N ARG A 383 -5.17 -7.38 17.85
CA ARG A 383 -4.92 -6.55 19.03
C ARG A 383 -3.48 -6.03 19.09
N ALA A 384 -2.51 -6.82 18.65
CA ALA A 384 -1.11 -6.41 18.61
C ALA A 384 -0.84 -5.39 17.49
N SER A 385 -1.60 -5.42 16.39
CA SER A 385 -1.48 -4.44 15.31
C SER A 385 -2.11 -3.10 15.67
N ALA A 386 -3.04 -3.03 16.61
CA ALA A 386 -3.67 -1.78 17.02
C ALA A 386 -2.72 -0.95 17.90
N THR A 387 -2.59 0.35 17.62
CA THR A 387 -1.86 1.29 18.48
C THR A 387 -2.77 1.92 19.56
N GLY A 388 -4.05 2.14 19.21
CA GLY A 388 -5.05 2.71 20.12
C GLY A 388 -5.66 1.68 21.08
N ALA A 389 -6.13 2.15 22.23
CA ALA A 389 -6.77 1.32 23.25
C ALA A 389 -8.05 0.63 22.72
N ALA A 390 -8.79 1.29 21.82
CA ALA A 390 -10.02 0.76 21.26
C ALA A 390 -9.79 -0.58 20.51
N GLY A 391 -8.70 -0.70 19.74
CA GLY A 391 -8.34 -1.93 19.03
C GLY A 391 -7.79 -3.04 19.92
N ARG A 392 -7.51 -2.76 21.20
CA ARG A 392 -6.97 -3.71 22.20
C ARG A 392 -7.99 -4.20 23.22
N VAL A 393 -9.25 -3.79 23.06
CA VAL A 393 -10.33 -4.20 23.94
C VAL A 393 -10.42 -5.72 24.05
N GLY A 394 -10.61 -6.22 25.27
CA GLY A 394 -10.66 -7.64 25.57
C GLY A 394 -9.30 -8.34 25.65
N CYS A 395 -8.17 -7.61 25.56
CA CYS A 395 -6.86 -8.12 25.92
C CYS A 395 -6.62 -7.94 27.42
N ASN A 396 -6.47 -9.03 28.15
CA ASN A 396 -6.23 -8.99 29.61
C ASN A 396 -4.75 -8.72 29.97
N ASN A 397 -3.86 -8.73 28.98
CA ASN A 397 -2.44 -8.42 29.16
C ASN A 397 -1.91 -7.52 28.03
N PRO A 398 -2.35 -6.25 27.96
CA PRO A 398 -1.98 -5.34 26.86
C PRO A 398 -0.47 -5.04 26.82
N THR A 399 0.24 -5.12 27.96
CA THR A 399 1.69 -4.88 28.01
C THR A 399 2.47 -5.94 27.23
N LEU A 400 1.94 -7.16 27.12
CA LEU A 400 2.57 -8.23 26.35
C LEU A 400 2.45 -8.01 24.83
N LEU A 401 1.45 -7.23 24.38
CA LEU A 401 1.31 -6.87 22.97
C LEU A 401 2.49 -6.00 22.49
N ASP A 402 3.02 -5.17 23.38
CA ASP A 402 4.13 -4.26 23.10
C ASP A 402 5.49 -4.82 23.54
N ALA A 403 5.51 -6.01 24.13
CA ALA A 403 6.76 -6.60 24.60
C ALA A 403 7.71 -6.86 23.43
N ALA A 404 8.93 -6.30 23.57
CA ALA A 404 10.03 -6.53 22.66
C ALA A 404 10.85 -7.79 23.00
N ALA A 405 10.36 -8.61 23.93
CA ALA A 405 11.05 -9.81 24.36
C ALA A 405 11.11 -10.83 23.22
N PRO A 406 12.24 -11.54 23.04
CA PRO A 406 12.33 -12.64 22.10
C PRO A 406 11.33 -13.72 22.52
N LEU A 407 10.28 -13.87 21.75
CA LEU A 407 9.25 -14.88 21.96
C LEU A 407 9.79 -16.21 21.43
N ALA A 408 9.86 -17.21 22.29
CA ALA A 408 10.20 -18.57 21.89
C ALA A 408 9.05 -19.14 21.04
N GLY A 409 9.11 -18.94 19.73
CA GLY A 409 8.28 -19.65 18.78
C GLY A 409 8.94 -20.99 18.46
N ARG A 410 8.28 -22.10 18.73
CA ARG A 410 8.74 -23.41 18.24
C ARG A 410 8.48 -23.44 16.73
N MET A 411 9.49 -23.12 15.93
CA MET A 411 9.55 -23.67 14.57
C MET A 411 9.70 -25.20 14.76
N ARG A 412 8.72 -25.98 14.28
CA ARG A 412 8.93 -27.40 14.14
C ARG A 412 10.12 -27.58 13.20
N ALA A 413 11.17 -28.18 13.74
CA ALA A 413 12.28 -28.62 12.92
C ALA A 413 11.70 -29.54 11.83
N MET A 414 11.74 -29.09 10.60
CA MET A 414 11.60 -30.00 9.47
C MET A 414 12.97 -30.62 9.29
N ALA A 415 13.04 -31.91 9.62
CA ALA A 415 14.11 -32.81 9.23
C ALA A 415 14.00 -33.10 7.71
#